data_c326644f112c901aab921aa327d7c4ff
#
_entry.id   c326644f112c901aab921aa327d7c4ff
#
_cell.length_a   1.000
_cell.length_b   1.000
_cell.length_c   1.000
_cell.angle_alpha   90.00
_cell.angle_beta   90.00
_cell.angle_gamma   90.00
#
_symmetry.space_group_name_H-M   'P 1'
#
loop_
_entity.id
_entity.type
_entity.pdbx_description
1 polymer ?
#
loop_
_entity_poly.entity_id
_entity_poly.type
_entity_poly.pdbx_seq_one_letter_code
_entity_poly.pdbx_strand_id
1 'polypeptide(L)'
;ECASRLIRGSGFALGLQMMIGLPGETWASCQETAVKIAALKPDCVRLYPALVVEGTDLARWYRQGSYVPLTVEQAADSAAWLLRFFEDRKIAVIRIGLHAEKSLEKSCIAGPIHPAFGEMVYSRTWRNRLLDRLEKSGSKEKVWKIFVRPEMLSKAVGQKRENIRWLAAMG
;
A
#
# COMPACT_ATOMS: atom_id res chain seq x y z
N GLU A 1 -21.42 1.99 5.61
CA GLU A 1 -22.31 2.02 4.43
C GLU A 1 -23.35 3.14 4.50
N CYS A 2 -24.06 3.35 5.63
CA CYS A 2 -25.04 4.43 5.79
C CYS A 2 -24.44 5.81 5.50
N ALA A 3 -23.32 6.15 6.14
CA ALA A 3 -22.63 7.42 5.94
C ALA A 3 -22.20 7.63 4.48
N SER A 4 -21.70 6.58 3.81
CA SER A 4 -21.29 6.65 2.41
C SER A 4 -22.47 6.95 1.47
N ARG A 5 -23.63 6.37 1.75
CA ARG A 5 -24.86 6.66 0.99
C ARG A 5 -25.33 8.09 1.21
N LEU A 6 -25.27 8.58 2.45
CA LEU A 6 -25.64 9.95 2.78
C LEU A 6 -24.75 10.97 2.06
N ILE A 7 -23.41 10.78 2.12
CA ILE A 7 -22.42 11.64 1.46
C ILE A 7 -22.74 11.74 -0.04
N ARG A 8 -22.94 10.60 -0.70
CA ARG A 8 -23.29 10.59 -2.13
C ARG A 8 -24.64 11.19 -2.43
N GLY A 9 -25.64 10.86 -1.63
CA GLY A 9 -26.99 11.41 -1.80
C GLY A 9 -27.04 12.94 -1.65
N SER A 10 -26.07 13.50 -0.93
CA SER A 10 -25.88 14.94 -0.78
C SER A 10 -25.02 15.59 -1.87
N GLY A 11 -24.60 14.84 -2.90
CA GLY A 11 -23.83 15.36 -4.03
C GLY A 11 -22.34 15.53 -3.78
N PHE A 12 -21.80 15.01 -2.67
CA PHE A 12 -20.37 15.08 -2.36
C PHE A 12 -19.59 13.89 -2.93
N ALA A 13 -18.30 14.12 -3.24
CA ALA A 13 -17.36 13.07 -3.55
C ALA A 13 -17.10 12.19 -2.32
N LEU A 14 -17.07 10.87 -2.51
CA LEU A 14 -16.85 9.90 -1.45
C LEU A 14 -15.38 9.50 -1.39
N GLY A 15 -14.64 10.00 -0.39
CA GLY A 15 -13.31 9.51 -0.04
C GLY A 15 -13.39 8.48 1.10
N LEU A 16 -12.75 7.32 0.93
CA LEU A 16 -12.65 6.30 1.98
C LEU A 16 -11.21 6.09 2.40
N GLN A 17 -11.03 5.70 3.66
CA GLN A 17 -9.73 5.37 4.22
C GLN A 17 -9.72 3.89 4.61
N MET A 18 -8.66 3.19 4.26
CA MET A 18 -8.40 1.82 4.66
C MET A 18 -7.14 1.76 5.51
N MET A 19 -7.21 1.11 6.64
CA MET A 19 -6.05 0.77 7.46
C MET A 19 -5.56 -0.64 7.14
N ILE A 20 -4.28 -0.88 7.37
CA ILE A 20 -3.59 -2.15 7.11
C ILE A 20 -2.83 -2.54 8.38
N GLY A 21 -2.92 -3.80 8.78
CA GLY A 21 -2.22 -4.32 9.96
C GLY A 21 -2.91 -4.02 11.27
N LEU A 22 -4.24 -3.96 11.28
CA LEU A 22 -5.03 -3.82 12.50
C LEU A 22 -4.96 -5.08 13.37
N PRO A 23 -5.18 -4.99 14.69
CA PRO A 23 -5.26 -6.15 15.57
C PRO A 23 -6.27 -7.19 15.05
N GLY A 24 -5.83 -8.45 14.97
CA GLY A 24 -6.66 -9.55 14.46
C GLY A 24 -6.89 -9.56 12.95
N GLU A 25 -6.33 -8.60 12.20
CA GLU A 25 -6.42 -8.61 10.75
C GLU A 25 -5.61 -9.77 10.16
N THR A 26 -6.23 -10.50 9.26
CA THR A 26 -5.58 -11.48 8.39
C THR A 26 -5.49 -10.93 6.98
N TRP A 27 -4.62 -11.51 6.14
CA TRP A 27 -4.55 -11.11 4.74
C TRP A 27 -5.91 -11.28 4.02
N ALA A 28 -6.64 -12.35 4.32
CA ALA A 28 -7.97 -12.59 3.76
C ALA A 28 -8.97 -11.51 4.18
N SER A 29 -8.99 -11.11 5.46
CA SER A 29 -9.90 -10.05 5.95
C SER A 29 -9.53 -8.67 5.39
N CYS A 30 -8.24 -8.41 5.16
CA CYS A 30 -7.76 -7.20 4.49
C CYS A 30 -8.28 -7.14 3.04
N GLN A 31 -8.16 -8.24 2.29
CA GLN A 31 -8.69 -8.34 0.93
C GLN A 31 -10.21 -8.18 0.88
N GLU A 32 -10.93 -8.82 1.80
CA GLU A 32 -12.39 -8.68 1.93
C GLU A 32 -12.79 -7.22 2.19
N THR A 33 -12.07 -6.53 3.05
CA THR A 33 -12.27 -5.10 3.33
C THR A 33 -12.08 -4.26 2.06
N ALA A 34 -11.05 -4.54 1.27
CA ALA A 34 -10.83 -3.86 0.00
C ALA A 34 -11.99 -4.06 -0.99
N VAL A 35 -12.52 -5.30 -1.06
CA VAL A 35 -13.68 -5.62 -1.90
C VAL A 35 -14.92 -4.84 -1.43
N LYS A 36 -15.19 -4.79 -0.12
CA LYS A 36 -16.31 -4.02 0.44
C LYS A 36 -16.17 -2.53 0.17
N ILE A 37 -14.96 -1.97 0.30
CA ILE A 37 -14.68 -0.56 -0.04
C ILE A 37 -14.94 -0.32 -1.53
N ALA A 38 -14.43 -1.17 -2.41
CA ALA A 38 -14.63 -1.03 -3.85
C ALA A 38 -16.11 -1.12 -4.27
N ALA A 39 -16.90 -1.97 -3.60
CA ALA A 39 -18.34 -2.09 -3.84
C ALA A 39 -19.10 -0.78 -3.54
N LEU A 40 -18.59 0.05 -2.63
CA LEU A 40 -19.13 1.39 -2.37
C LEU A 40 -18.78 2.40 -3.47
N LYS A 41 -17.95 2.02 -4.46
CA LYS A 41 -17.51 2.87 -5.59
C LYS A 41 -17.01 4.25 -5.14
N PRO A 42 -16.05 4.35 -4.21
CA PRO A 42 -15.55 5.64 -3.77
C PRO A 42 -14.83 6.37 -4.92
N ASP A 43 -14.81 7.71 -4.87
CA ASP A 43 -14.06 8.53 -5.80
C ASP A 43 -12.55 8.43 -5.54
N CYS A 44 -12.18 8.25 -4.27
CA CYS A 44 -10.79 8.00 -3.89
C CYS A 44 -10.66 7.18 -2.61
N VAL A 45 -9.48 6.58 -2.43
CA VAL A 45 -9.10 5.83 -1.24
C VAL A 45 -7.75 6.32 -0.71
N ARG A 46 -7.57 6.25 0.62
CA ARG A 46 -6.28 6.41 1.31
C ARG A 46 -5.92 5.10 1.96
N LEU A 47 -4.64 4.71 1.89
CA LEU A 47 -4.11 3.49 2.49
C LEU A 47 -3.14 3.86 3.62
N TYR A 48 -3.46 3.50 4.84
CA TYR A 48 -2.65 3.81 6.00
C TYR A 48 -2.28 2.55 6.79
N PRO A 49 -0.99 2.23 6.92
CA PRO A 49 -0.57 1.19 7.83
C PRO A 49 -0.80 1.61 9.29
N ALA A 50 -1.16 0.64 10.13
CA ALA A 50 -1.32 0.86 11.56
C ALA A 50 0.04 1.11 12.21
N LEU A 51 0.12 2.18 13.02
CA LEU A 51 1.29 2.53 13.82
C LEU A 51 0.96 2.40 15.29
N VAL A 52 1.92 1.92 16.07
CA VAL A 52 1.81 1.87 17.53
C VAL A 52 2.29 3.20 18.09
N VAL A 53 1.35 3.99 18.58
CA VAL A 53 1.62 5.34 19.10
C VAL A 53 1.55 5.31 20.63
N GLU A 54 2.51 5.96 21.28
CA GLU A 54 2.59 6.06 22.74
C GLU A 54 1.27 6.59 23.32
N GLY A 55 0.86 6.06 24.49
CA GLY A 55 -0.36 6.45 25.18
C GLY A 55 -1.67 5.86 24.61
N THR A 56 -1.61 5.00 23.59
CA THR A 56 -2.79 4.32 23.02
C THR A 56 -2.99 2.91 23.56
N ASP A 57 -4.20 2.38 23.43
CA ASP A 57 -4.48 0.97 23.74
C ASP A 57 -3.63 0.02 22.89
N LEU A 58 -3.36 0.39 21.64
CA LEU A 58 -2.51 -0.40 20.76
C LEU A 58 -1.07 -0.51 21.30
N ALA A 59 -0.55 0.57 21.90
CA ALA A 59 0.75 0.56 22.59
C ALA A 59 0.75 -0.37 23.81
N ARG A 60 -0.36 -0.41 24.55
CA ARG A 60 -0.53 -1.35 25.67
C ARG A 60 -0.52 -2.80 25.18
N TRP A 61 -1.27 -3.12 24.13
CA TRP A 61 -1.32 -4.47 23.56
C TRP A 61 0.03 -4.90 22.98
N TYR A 62 0.72 -3.98 22.32
CA TYR A 62 2.08 -4.23 21.82
C TYR A 62 3.04 -4.59 22.95
N ARG A 63 3.05 -3.83 24.06
CA ARG A 63 3.90 -4.10 25.23
C ARG A 63 3.55 -5.40 25.94
N GLN A 64 2.29 -5.80 25.89
CA GLN A 64 1.80 -7.08 26.46
C GLN A 64 2.06 -8.27 25.51
N GLY A 65 2.59 -8.05 24.31
CA GLY A 65 2.80 -9.09 23.32
C GLY A 65 1.52 -9.62 22.64
N SER A 66 0.36 -8.99 22.90
CA SER A 66 -0.92 -9.37 22.29
C SER A 66 -1.18 -8.75 20.91
N TYR A 67 -0.32 -7.84 20.47
CA TYR A 67 -0.31 -7.27 19.14
C TYR A 67 1.12 -7.15 18.61
N VAL A 68 1.31 -7.59 17.36
CA VAL A 68 2.57 -7.44 16.63
C VAL A 68 2.30 -6.62 15.38
N PRO A 69 2.87 -5.40 15.26
CA PRO A 69 2.68 -4.58 14.07
C PRO A 69 3.40 -5.19 12.87
N LEU A 70 2.91 -4.87 11.67
CA LEU A 70 3.60 -5.22 10.44
C LEU A 70 4.98 -4.55 10.37
N THR A 71 5.93 -5.22 9.74
CA THR A 71 7.18 -4.60 9.32
C THR A 71 6.92 -3.62 8.17
N VAL A 72 7.89 -2.75 7.87
CA VAL A 72 7.81 -1.82 6.72
C VAL A 72 7.62 -2.61 5.43
N GLU A 73 8.33 -3.72 5.25
CA GLU A 73 8.25 -4.59 4.08
C GLU A 73 6.88 -5.24 3.94
N GLN A 74 6.36 -5.85 5.01
CA GLN A 74 5.04 -6.49 4.99
C GLN A 74 3.93 -5.49 4.68
N ALA A 75 3.98 -4.31 5.31
CA ALA A 75 3.01 -3.25 5.04
C ALA A 75 3.12 -2.73 3.60
N ALA A 76 4.34 -2.60 3.06
CA ALA A 76 4.54 -2.16 1.69
C ALA A 76 4.06 -3.20 0.66
N ASP A 77 4.23 -4.50 0.93
CA ASP A 77 3.70 -5.56 0.09
C ASP A 77 2.16 -5.56 0.07
N SER A 78 1.55 -5.46 1.24
CA SER A 78 0.09 -5.36 1.38
C SER A 78 -0.46 -4.11 0.67
N ALA A 79 0.17 -2.96 0.89
CA ALA A 79 -0.22 -1.71 0.26
C ALA A 79 -0.02 -1.72 -1.27
N ALA A 80 1.01 -2.39 -1.78
CA ALA A 80 1.25 -2.53 -3.22
C ALA A 80 0.15 -3.36 -3.90
N TRP A 81 -0.29 -4.44 -3.25
CA TRP A 81 -1.42 -5.21 -3.73
C TRP A 81 -2.71 -4.39 -3.73
N LEU A 82 -2.99 -3.67 -2.64
CA LEU A 82 -4.17 -2.81 -2.50
C LEU A 82 -4.17 -1.67 -3.53
N LEU A 83 -3.02 -1.02 -3.74
CA LEU A 83 -2.87 0.02 -4.76
C LEU A 83 -3.29 -0.53 -6.14
N ARG A 84 -2.72 -1.67 -6.53
CA ARG A 84 -3.08 -2.32 -7.78
C ARG A 84 -4.56 -2.71 -7.84
N PHE A 85 -5.09 -3.29 -6.76
CA PHE A 85 -6.48 -3.70 -6.66
C PHE A 85 -7.46 -2.55 -6.92
N PHE A 86 -7.18 -1.35 -6.36
CA PHE A 86 -8.01 -0.16 -6.55
C PHE A 86 -7.80 0.48 -7.92
N GLU A 87 -6.55 0.58 -8.40
CA GLU A 87 -6.25 1.13 -9.72
C GLU A 87 -6.88 0.31 -10.86
N ASP A 88 -6.86 -1.03 -10.78
CA ASP A 88 -7.50 -1.92 -11.74
C ASP A 88 -9.03 -1.72 -11.80
N ARG A 89 -9.61 -1.17 -10.73
CA ARG A 89 -11.03 -0.79 -10.62
C ARG A 89 -11.30 0.69 -10.89
N LYS A 90 -10.29 1.42 -11.36
CA LYS A 90 -10.35 2.87 -11.63
C LYS A 90 -10.71 3.71 -10.39
N ILE A 91 -10.38 3.24 -9.20
CA ILE A 91 -10.50 3.96 -7.94
C ILE A 91 -9.16 4.61 -7.63
N ALA A 92 -9.14 5.94 -7.52
CA ALA A 92 -7.91 6.68 -7.26
C ALA A 92 -7.40 6.43 -5.83
N VAL A 93 -6.15 5.99 -5.69
CA VAL A 93 -5.45 5.97 -4.39
C VAL A 93 -4.66 7.27 -4.26
N ILE A 94 -5.20 8.20 -3.48
CA ILE A 94 -4.67 9.57 -3.38
C ILE A 94 -3.60 9.73 -2.31
N ARG A 95 -3.46 8.75 -1.40
CA ARG A 95 -2.44 8.75 -0.36
C ARG A 95 -2.10 7.34 0.09
N ILE A 96 -0.80 7.12 0.28
CA ILE A 96 -0.25 5.88 0.82
C ILE A 96 0.74 6.24 1.92
N GLY A 97 0.51 5.70 3.12
CA GLY A 97 1.28 5.99 4.32
C GLY A 97 0.89 7.31 4.98
N LEU A 98 1.28 7.44 6.23
CA LEU A 98 1.05 8.63 7.04
C LEU A 98 2.10 9.70 6.71
N HIS A 99 1.74 10.96 6.86
CA HIS A 99 2.76 12.02 6.87
C HIS A 99 3.64 11.83 8.11
N ALA A 100 4.92 11.77 7.88
CA ALA A 100 5.92 11.79 8.93
C ALA A 100 5.98 13.22 9.53
N GLU A 101 4.93 13.60 10.29
CA GLU A 101 5.06 14.76 11.17
C GLU A 101 6.04 14.41 12.28
N LYS A 102 6.92 15.35 12.60
CA LYS A 102 7.93 15.17 13.66
C LYS A 102 7.32 14.73 15.00
N SER A 103 6.10 15.14 15.28
CA SER A 103 5.31 14.75 16.45
C SER A 103 4.95 13.27 16.42
N LEU A 104 4.49 12.76 15.26
CA LEU A 104 4.13 11.35 15.09
C LEU A 104 5.37 10.46 15.12
N GLU A 105 6.47 10.87 14.48
CA GLU A 105 7.73 10.12 14.53
C GLU A 105 8.25 9.95 15.96
N LYS A 106 8.14 11.00 16.80
CA LYS A 106 8.55 10.95 18.20
C LYS A 106 7.66 10.09 19.08
N SER A 107 6.37 10.01 18.78
CA SER A 107 5.40 9.25 19.56
C SER A 107 5.17 7.81 19.05
N CYS A 108 5.66 7.48 17.86
CA CYS A 108 5.56 6.13 17.30
C CYS A 108 6.62 5.22 17.93
N ILE A 109 6.18 4.17 18.62
CA ILE A 109 7.05 3.22 19.29
C ILE A 109 7.27 1.92 18.50
N ALA A 110 6.38 1.59 17.56
CA ALA A 110 6.52 0.44 16.68
C ALA A 110 5.62 0.57 15.45
N GLY A 111 5.90 -0.21 14.42
CA GLY A 111 5.11 -0.28 13.19
C GLY A 111 5.84 0.25 11.96
N PRO A 112 5.20 0.19 10.79
CA PRO A 112 5.83 0.47 9.50
C PRO A 112 5.94 1.98 9.21
N ILE A 113 6.64 2.72 10.07
CA ILE A 113 6.94 4.13 9.81
C ILE A 113 8.19 4.23 8.93
N HIS A 114 8.06 4.90 7.78
CA HIS A 114 9.17 5.15 6.88
C HIS A 114 8.90 6.42 6.05
N PRO A 115 9.85 7.37 5.93
CA PRO A 115 9.64 8.63 5.23
C PRO A 115 9.32 8.47 3.74
N ALA A 116 9.84 7.42 3.11
CA ALA A 116 9.60 7.09 1.71
C ALA A 116 8.62 5.90 1.53
N PHE A 117 7.70 5.67 2.47
CA PHE A 117 6.81 4.51 2.42
C PHE A 117 6.00 4.44 1.11
N GLY A 118 5.43 5.53 0.67
CA GLY A 118 4.69 5.60 -0.59
C GLY A 118 5.55 5.23 -1.81
N GLU A 119 6.81 5.71 -1.86
CA GLU A 119 7.75 5.36 -2.93
C GLU A 119 8.06 3.86 -2.95
N MET A 120 8.25 3.23 -1.78
CA MET A 120 8.44 1.80 -1.66
C MET A 120 7.24 1.02 -2.21
N VAL A 121 6.02 1.45 -1.88
CA VAL A 121 4.79 0.84 -2.38
C VAL A 121 4.68 0.95 -3.89
N TYR A 122 4.93 2.12 -4.47
CA TYR A 122 4.94 2.29 -5.93
C TYR A 122 6.00 1.43 -6.59
N SER A 123 7.20 1.38 -6.04
CA SER A 123 8.28 0.54 -6.57
C SER A 123 7.89 -0.94 -6.58
N ARG A 124 7.30 -1.45 -5.50
CA ARG A 124 6.81 -2.84 -5.42
C ARG A 124 5.67 -3.12 -6.37
N THR A 125 4.74 -2.19 -6.52
CA THR A 125 3.64 -2.31 -7.49
C THR A 125 4.18 -2.45 -8.92
N TRP A 126 5.19 -1.65 -9.28
CA TRP A 126 5.85 -1.76 -10.57
C TRP A 126 6.58 -3.09 -10.74
N ARG A 127 7.34 -3.52 -9.74
CA ARG A 127 8.02 -4.82 -9.75
C ARG A 127 7.04 -5.96 -9.99
N ASN A 128 5.93 -5.99 -9.27
CA ASN A 128 4.91 -7.03 -9.43
C ASN A 128 4.26 -7.00 -10.82
N ARG A 129 4.03 -5.81 -11.39
CA ARG A 129 3.54 -5.66 -12.77
C ARG A 129 4.54 -6.16 -13.80
N LEU A 130 5.83 -5.93 -13.59
CA LEU A 130 6.89 -6.42 -14.47
C LEU A 130 6.96 -7.94 -14.41
N LEU A 131 6.92 -8.52 -13.20
CA LEU A 131 6.85 -9.98 -13.02
C LEU A 131 5.72 -10.60 -13.80
N ASP A 132 4.50 -10.12 -13.57
CA ASP A 132 3.32 -10.64 -14.25
C ASP A 132 3.45 -10.58 -15.78
N ARG A 133 4.11 -9.53 -16.29
CA ARG A 133 4.32 -9.40 -17.73
C ARG A 133 5.39 -10.35 -18.25
N LEU A 134 6.48 -10.53 -17.51
CA LEU A 134 7.54 -11.48 -17.86
C LEU A 134 7.00 -12.91 -17.86
N GLU A 135 6.27 -13.31 -16.84
CA GLU A 135 5.65 -14.62 -16.74
C GLU A 135 4.66 -14.89 -17.89
N LYS A 136 3.79 -13.91 -18.18
CA LYS A 136 2.80 -14.02 -19.27
C LYS A 136 3.42 -14.04 -20.65
N SER A 137 4.62 -13.48 -20.84
CA SER A 137 5.29 -13.47 -22.15
C SER A 137 5.77 -14.86 -22.58
N GLY A 138 6.02 -15.76 -21.61
CA GLY A 138 6.57 -17.09 -21.87
C GLY A 138 7.94 -17.08 -22.57
N SER A 139 8.56 -15.91 -22.73
CA SER A 139 9.82 -15.75 -23.45
C SER A 139 10.98 -16.25 -22.60
N LYS A 140 11.89 -16.99 -23.25
CA LYS A 140 13.15 -17.47 -22.67
C LYS A 140 14.32 -16.49 -22.88
N GLU A 141 14.03 -15.28 -23.35
CA GLU A 141 15.06 -14.29 -23.60
C GLU A 141 15.67 -13.76 -22.29
N LYS A 142 16.99 -13.62 -22.28
CA LYS A 142 17.76 -13.15 -21.13
C LYS A 142 17.87 -11.62 -21.06
N VAL A 143 17.46 -10.90 -22.11
CA VAL A 143 17.55 -9.44 -22.20
C VAL A 143 16.20 -8.85 -22.55
N TRP A 144 15.72 -7.95 -21.69
CA TRP A 144 14.44 -7.29 -21.85
C TRP A 144 14.63 -5.78 -22.03
N LYS A 145 13.94 -5.20 -23.00
CA LYS A 145 13.79 -3.76 -23.13
C LYS A 145 12.41 -3.38 -22.61
N ILE A 146 12.37 -2.59 -21.54
CA ILE A 146 11.13 -2.16 -20.88
C ILE A 146 10.93 -0.68 -21.18
N PHE A 147 9.85 -0.34 -21.89
CA PHE A 147 9.48 1.03 -22.20
C PHE A 147 8.45 1.50 -21.20
N VAL A 148 8.73 2.61 -20.52
CA VAL A 148 7.84 3.25 -19.55
C VAL A 148 7.65 4.72 -19.92
N ARG A 149 6.52 5.30 -19.56
CA ARG A 149 6.32 6.74 -19.72
C ARG A 149 7.30 7.51 -18.83
N PRO A 150 7.83 8.67 -19.28
CA PRO A 150 8.85 9.42 -18.52
C PRO A 150 8.45 9.70 -17.06
N GLU A 151 7.20 10.08 -16.83
CA GLU A 151 6.67 10.37 -15.50
C GLU A 151 6.59 9.14 -14.56
N MET A 152 6.69 7.93 -15.12
CA MET A 152 6.69 6.67 -14.38
C MET A 152 8.09 6.08 -14.18
N LEU A 153 9.12 6.68 -14.79
CA LEU A 153 10.47 6.11 -14.80
C LEU A 153 11.01 5.92 -13.38
N SER A 154 10.89 6.93 -12.52
CA SER A 154 11.35 6.87 -11.13
C SER A 154 10.70 5.71 -10.37
N LYS A 155 9.39 5.55 -10.51
CA LYS A 155 8.62 4.47 -9.85
C LYS A 155 8.98 3.10 -10.41
N ALA A 156 9.22 2.98 -11.71
CA ALA A 156 9.60 1.73 -12.36
C ALA A 156 11.01 1.28 -11.99
N VAL A 157 11.97 2.23 -11.92
CA VAL A 157 13.36 1.98 -11.48
C VAL A 157 13.42 1.63 -10.01
N GLY A 158 12.55 2.24 -9.20
CA GLY A 158 12.46 2.05 -7.75
C GLY A 158 13.52 2.82 -6.97
N GLN A 159 13.28 2.93 -5.66
CA GLN A 159 14.19 3.62 -4.75
C GLN A 159 15.59 2.98 -4.82
N LYS A 160 16.62 3.82 -4.93
CA LYS A 160 18.03 3.34 -5.08
C LYS A 160 18.20 2.29 -6.18
N ARG A 161 17.40 2.35 -7.23
CA ARG A 161 17.41 1.40 -8.37
C ARG A 161 17.12 -0.07 -7.95
N GLU A 162 16.31 -0.27 -6.92
CA GLU A 162 16.06 -1.61 -6.38
C GLU A 162 15.40 -2.56 -7.40
N ASN A 163 14.47 -2.06 -8.23
CA ASN A 163 13.82 -2.90 -9.24
C ASN A 163 14.78 -3.33 -10.35
N ILE A 164 15.73 -2.45 -10.73
CA ILE A 164 16.77 -2.80 -11.72
C ILE A 164 17.70 -3.89 -11.15
N ARG A 165 18.17 -3.74 -9.90
CA ARG A 165 19.01 -4.74 -9.25
C ARG A 165 18.29 -6.06 -9.08
N TRP A 166 17.02 -6.01 -8.73
CA TRP A 166 16.20 -7.19 -8.56
C TRP A 166 15.99 -7.93 -9.91
N LEU A 167 15.69 -7.21 -11.01
CA LEU A 167 15.59 -7.80 -12.34
C LEU A 167 16.91 -8.42 -12.77
N ALA A 168 18.03 -7.75 -12.53
CA ALA A 168 19.35 -8.28 -12.86
C ALA A 168 19.72 -9.56 -12.08
N ALA A 169 19.18 -9.74 -10.87
CA ALA A 169 19.40 -10.93 -10.06
C ALA A 169 18.53 -12.13 -10.49
N MET A 170 17.51 -11.89 -11.29
CA MET A 170 16.65 -12.97 -11.83
C MET A 170 17.24 -13.62 -13.11
N GLY A 171 18.34 -13.11 -13.64
CA GLY A 171 19.04 -13.65 -14.81
C GLY A 171 18.72 -12.95 -16.08
#